data_5dc8204e5b70bf3e3dee5d5125a9b213
#
_entry.id   5dc8204e5b70bf3e3dee5d5125a9b213
#
_cell.length_a   1.000
_cell.length_b   1.000
_cell.length_c   1.000
_cell.angle_alpha   90.00
_cell.angle_beta   90.00
_cell.angle_gamma   90.00
#
_symmetry.space_group_name_H-M   'P 1'
#
loop_
_entity.id
_entity.type
_entity.pdbx_description
1 polymer ?
#
loop_
_entity_poly.entity_id
_entity_poly.type
_entity_poly.pdbx_seq_one_letter_code
_entity_poly.pdbx_strand_id
1 'polypeptide(L)'
;MLFVLVAIICALFGRQIAPYPPGEQHLLVGDTPPSAGHWAGTDLLGRDVLSRTIVGARTALVGPAVVAVGAFAIATLLGLLAGYLGGATDSVVMRWVDFMFALPGPLIAIVIVGVVGGGLWTAVVVLVVLFTAPDTRIVRSAVLEQRPLPYVEAARTLGISRRRIMFRHILPNIFPIVAAYVVLDFAFALVSLAALSFLGLGVPPGSPDWGRMLNENRTILFTNPMASLLPAAAIVIAAGSINIIGDWIYERISAR
;
A
#
# COMPACT_ATOMS: atom_id res chain seq x y z
N MET A 1 -12.64 -9.53 7.32
CA MET A 1 -13.36 -9.44 6.03
C MET A 1 -14.44 -8.36 6.00
N LEU A 2 -15.36 -8.30 6.98
CA LEU A 2 -16.45 -7.29 7.00
C LEU A 2 -15.89 -5.85 6.92
N PHE A 3 -14.85 -5.52 7.69
CA PHE A 3 -14.27 -4.17 7.70
C PHE A 3 -13.68 -3.76 6.35
N VAL A 4 -12.99 -4.68 5.66
CA VAL A 4 -12.43 -4.39 4.31
C VAL A 4 -13.57 -4.11 3.33
N LEU A 5 -14.66 -4.87 3.39
CA LEU A 5 -15.84 -4.60 2.58
C LEU A 5 -16.43 -3.21 2.88
N VAL A 6 -16.59 -2.87 4.16
CA VAL A 6 -17.05 -1.53 4.58
C VAL A 6 -16.09 -0.44 4.08
N ALA A 7 -14.79 -0.63 4.22
CA ALA A 7 -13.79 0.32 3.75
C ALA A 7 -13.84 0.50 2.21
N ILE A 8 -14.05 -0.57 1.46
CA ILE A 8 -14.26 -0.50 0.00
C ILE A 8 -15.53 0.27 -0.34
N ILE A 9 -16.64 -0.01 0.34
CA ILE A 9 -17.90 0.73 0.16
C ILE A 9 -17.69 2.22 0.47
N CYS A 10 -17.00 2.55 1.58
CA CYS A 10 -16.65 3.93 1.92
C CYS A 10 -15.72 4.57 0.86
N ALA A 11 -14.79 3.84 0.29
CA ALA A 11 -13.90 4.36 -0.76
C ALA A 11 -14.65 4.68 -2.06
N LEU A 12 -15.66 3.87 -2.42
CA LEU A 12 -16.44 4.04 -3.64
C LEU A 12 -17.56 5.06 -3.47
N PHE A 13 -18.27 5.02 -2.37
CA PHE A 13 -19.51 5.77 -2.11
C PHE A 13 -19.39 6.74 -0.94
N GLY A 14 -18.18 7.00 -0.41
CA GLY A 14 -18.00 7.76 0.81
C GLY A 14 -18.61 9.16 0.78
N ARG A 15 -18.59 9.84 -0.38
CA ARG A 15 -19.23 11.16 -0.52
C ARG A 15 -20.74 11.13 -0.43
N GLN A 16 -21.37 10.01 -0.79
CA GLN A 16 -22.83 9.80 -0.71
C GLN A 16 -23.28 9.32 0.67
N ILE A 17 -22.39 8.60 1.37
CA ILE A 17 -22.66 7.99 2.68
C ILE A 17 -22.34 8.97 3.82
N ALA A 18 -21.37 9.87 3.61
CA ALA A 18 -20.93 10.83 4.62
C ALA A 18 -22.11 11.72 5.07
N PRO A 19 -22.36 11.84 6.40
CA PRO A 19 -23.47 12.67 6.92
C PRO A 19 -23.34 14.15 6.55
N TYR A 20 -22.11 14.65 6.41
CA TYR A 20 -21.80 16.04 6.10
C TYR A 20 -20.77 16.14 4.96
N PRO A 21 -20.70 17.25 4.21
CA PRO A 21 -19.64 17.49 3.26
C PRO A 21 -18.27 17.51 3.97
N PRO A 22 -17.29 16.71 3.56
CA PRO A 22 -16.04 16.51 4.33
C PRO A 22 -15.13 17.75 4.39
N GLY A 23 -15.36 18.72 3.55
CA GLY A 23 -14.62 20.00 3.50
C GLY A 23 -15.36 21.18 4.12
N GLU A 24 -16.60 21.02 4.54
CA GLU A 24 -17.40 22.08 5.14
C GLU A 24 -16.81 22.50 6.50
N GLN A 25 -16.54 23.80 6.65
CA GLN A 25 -15.88 24.34 7.84
C GLN A 25 -16.87 25.20 8.62
N HIS A 26 -16.91 24.96 9.93
CA HIS A 26 -17.71 25.74 10.87
C HIS A 26 -16.80 26.32 11.96
N LEU A 27 -16.03 27.37 11.61
CA LEU A 27 -14.98 27.94 12.47
C LEU A 27 -15.51 28.43 13.83
N LEU A 28 -16.79 28.84 13.91
CA LEU A 28 -17.43 29.26 15.16
C LEU A 28 -17.74 28.06 16.09
N VAL A 29 -17.85 26.85 15.53
CA VAL A 29 -18.08 25.62 16.30
C VAL A 29 -16.76 25.10 16.86
N GLY A 30 -15.68 25.18 16.06
CA GLY A 30 -14.35 24.68 16.45
C GLY A 30 -14.36 23.16 16.73
N ASP A 31 -13.42 22.70 17.55
CA ASP A 31 -13.34 21.31 17.98
C ASP A 31 -14.39 21.03 19.08
N THR A 32 -15.30 20.13 18.79
CA THR A 32 -16.32 19.65 19.75
C THR A 32 -16.23 18.15 19.96
N PRO A 33 -16.48 17.67 21.18
CA PRO A 33 -16.54 16.24 21.45
C PRO A 33 -17.75 15.59 20.71
N PRO A 34 -17.81 14.25 20.66
CA PRO A 34 -18.93 13.52 20.10
C PRO A 34 -20.29 13.99 20.63
N SER A 35 -21.25 14.21 19.73
CA SER A 35 -22.58 14.71 20.01
C SER A 35 -23.63 14.07 19.10
N ALA A 36 -24.92 14.31 19.36
CA ALA A 36 -26.00 13.82 18.50
C ALA A 36 -25.93 14.38 17.08
N GLY A 37 -25.40 15.60 16.90
CA GLY A 37 -25.18 16.21 15.58
C GLY A 37 -23.89 15.73 14.89
N HIS A 38 -22.83 15.45 15.65
CA HIS A 38 -21.53 15.01 15.15
C HIS A 38 -21.06 13.80 15.96
N TRP A 39 -21.32 12.60 15.45
CA TRP A 39 -21.09 11.34 16.17
C TRP A 39 -19.64 11.09 16.60
N ALA A 40 -18.68 11.61 15.84
CA ALA A 40 -17.25 11.57 16.19
C ALA A 40 -16.71 12.97 16.57
N GLY A 41 -17.60 13.94 16.78
CA GLY A 41 -17.22 15.33 17.02
C GLY A 41 -16.71 16.03 15.76
N THR A 42 -16.15 17.22 15.98
CA THR A 42 -15.56 18.06 14.93
C THR A 42 -14.05 18.26 15.15
N ASP A 43 -13.33 18.62 14.11
CA ASP A 43 -11.93 19.00 14.16
C ASP A 43 -11.74 20.50 14.45
N LEU A 44 -10.48 20.96 14.50
CA LEU A 44 -10.13 22.37 14.76
C LEU A 44 -10.83 23.39 13.86
N LEU A 45 -11.23 22.98 12.65
CA LEU A 45 -11.92 23.83 11.68
C LEU A 45 -13.45 23.61 11.70
N GLY A 46 -13.97 22.88 12.69
CA GLY A 46 -15.39 22.56 12.79
C GLY A 46 -15.88 21.56 11.75
N ARG A 47 -14.97 20.78 11.11
CA ARG A 47 -15.33 19.78 10.10
C ARG A 47 -15.70 18.45 10.77
N ASP A 48 -16.71 17.76 10.25
CA ASP A 48 -17.19 16.49 10.81
C ASP A 48 -16.15 15.36 10.66
N VAL A 49 -15.69 14.84 11.79
CA VAL A 49 -14.63 13.82 11.84
C VAL A 49 -15.07 12.51 11.19
N LEU A 50 -16.32 12.06 11.42
CA LEU A 50 -16.84 10.83 10.86
C LEU A 50 -16.91 10.91 9.32
N SER A 51 -17.48 11.97 8.77
CA SER A 51 -17.57 12.21 7.33
C SER A 51 -16.20 12.22 6.67
N ARG A 52 -15.21 12.87 7.30
CA ARG A 52 -13.83 12.89 6.82
C ARG A 52 -13.19 11.51 6.88
N THR A 53 -13.44 10.71 7.90
CA THR A 53 -12.93 9.34 8.01
C THR A 53 -13.52 8.43 6.93
N ILE A 54 -14.83 8.53 6.68
CA ILE A 54 -15.52 7.79 5.62
C ILE A 54 -14.94 8.14 4.24
N VAL A 55 -14.84 9.42 3.90
CA VAL A 55 -14.32 9.86 2.59
C VAL A 55 -12.83 9.60 2.46
N GLY A 56 -12.07 9.68 3.57
CA GLY A 56 -10.65 9.37 3.63
C GLY A 56 -10.29 7.92 3.29
N ALA A 57 -11.26 7.00 3.38
CA ALA A 57 -11.07 5.61 2.96
C ALA A 57 -10.61 5.50 1.49
N ARG A 58 -11.00 6.43 0.63
CA ARG A 58 -10.61 6.42 -0.78
C ARG A 58 -9.10 6.63 -0.96
N THR A 59 -8.53 7.65 -0.35
CA THR A 59 -7.07 7.89 -0.40
C THR A 59 -6.30 6.78 0.28
N ALA A 60 -6.81 6.28 1.42
CA ALA A 60 -6.23 5.21 2.19
C ALA A 60 -6.22 3.85 1.46
N LEU A 61 -7.11 3.60 0.50
CA LEU A 61 -7.13 2.34 -0.26
C LEU A 61 -6.50 2.48 -1.65
N VAL A 62 -6.73 3.57 -2.37
CA VAL A 62 -6.25 3.73 -3.76
C VAL A 62 -4.74 3.87 -3.80
N GLY A 63 -4.15 4.70 -2.94
CA GLY A 63 -2.69 4.88 -2.90
C GLY A 63 -1.95 3.56 -2.69
N PRO A 64 -2.23 2.81 -1.60
CA PRO A 64 -1.62 1.52 -1.34
C PRO A 64 -1.85 0.47 -2.43
N ALA A 65 -3.04 0.44 -3.04
CA ALA A 65 -3.33 -0.47 -4.15
C ALA A 65 -2.41 -0.21 -5.35
N VAL A 66 -2.19 1.06 -5.69
CA VAL A 66 -1.27 1.42 -6.78
C VAL A 66 0.17 1.07 -6.42
N VAL A 67 0.59 1.27 -5.17
CA VAL A 67 1.93 0.87 -4.70
C VAL A 67 2.10 -0.64 -4.84
N ALA A 68 1.21 -1.44 -4.27
CA ALA A 68 1.31 -2.89 -4.27
C ALA A 68 1.29 -3.48 -5.69
N VAL A 69 0.33 -3.06 -6.53
CA VAL A 69 0.24 -3.55 -7.92
C VAL A 69 1.41 -3.07 -8.76
N GLY A 70 1.83 -1.81 -8.60
CA GLY A 70 2.96 -1.24 -9.34
C GLY A 70 4.29 -1.91 -9.00
N ALA A 71 4.58 -2.08 -7.71
CA ALA A 71 5.77 -2.78 -7.24
C ALA A 71 5.78 -4.24 -7.71
N PHE A 72 4.67 -4.95 -7.54
CA PHE A 72 4.49 -6.32 -8.02
C PHE A 72 4.77 -6.47 -9.53
N ALA A 73 4.22 -5.60 -10.37
CA ALA A 73 4.40 -5.69 -11.81
C ALA A 73 5.87 -5.52 -12.22
N ILE A 74 6.55 -4.53 -11.64
CA ILE A 74 7.96 -4.25 -11.92
C ILE A 74 8.85 -5.36 -11.35
N ALA A 75 8.62 -5.76 -10.10
CA ALA A 75 9.37 -6.81 -9.43
C ALA A 75 9.24 -8.16 -10.12
N THR A 76 8.04 -8.51 -10.59
CA THR A 76 7.81 -9.73 -11.37
C THR A 76 8.65 -9.74 -12.64
N LEU A 77 8.68 -8.64 -13.37
CA LEU A 77 9.49 -8.52 -14.58
C LEU A 77 11.00 -8.64 -14.25
N LEU A 78 11.49 -7.87 -13.29
CA LEU A 78 12.91 -7.87 -12.91
C LEU A 78 13.35 -9.22 -12.33
N GLY A 79 12.54 -9.82 -11.45
CA GLY A 79 12.81 -11.12 -10.84
C GLY A 79 12.81 -12.27 -11.85
N LEU A 80 11.86 -12.27 -12.81
CA LEU A 80 11.85 -13.23 -13.91
C LEU A 80 13.10 -13.11 -14.78
N LEU A 81 13.49 -11.89 -15.16
CA LEU A 81 14.68 -11.67 -15.98
C LEU A 81 15.95 -12.10 -15.23
N ALA A 82 16.11 -11.65 -13.98
CA ALA A 82 17.28 -11.99 -13.16
C ALA A 82 17.39 -13.50 -12.90
N GLY A 83 16.30 -14.13 -12.43
CA GLY A 83 16.29 -15.54 -12.07
C GLY A 83 16.44 -16.49 -13.27
N TYR A 84 15.78 -16.17 -14.39
CA TYR A 84 15.81 -17.07 -15.55
C TYR A 84 17.03 -16.88 -16.44
N LEU A 85 17.42 -15.63 -16.78
CA LEU A 85 18.57 -15.37 -17.64
C LEU A 85 19.90 -15.57 -16.89
N GLY A 86 19.97 -15.11 -15.64
CA GLY A 86 21.21 -15.20 -14.85
C GLY A 86 22.32 -14.28 -15.36
N GLY A 87 23.58 -14.59 -15.00
CA GLY A 87 24.77 -13.88 -15.48
C GLY A 87 24.74 -12.37 -15.21
N ALA A 88 25.07 -11.57 -16.22
CA ALA A 88 25.13 -10.11 -16.08
C ALA A 88 23.77 -9.48 -15.71
N THR A 89 22.66 -10.00 -16.25
CA THR A 89 21.31 -9.52 -15.93
C THR A 89 21.01 -9.67 -14.44
N ASP A 90 21.29 -10.84 -13.90
CA ASP A 90 21.13 -11.12 -12.47
C ASP A 90 22.02 -10.20 -11.62
N SER A 91 23.28 -10.08 -12.00
CA SER A 91 24.24 -9.24 -11.26
C SER A 91 23.82 -7.76 -11.22
N VAL A 92 23.33 -7.20 -12.33
CA VAL A 92 22.89 -5.80 -12.40
C VAL A 92 21.64 -5.58 -11.57
N VAL A 93 20.63 -6.46 -11.73
CA VAL A 93 19.37 -6.35 -10.97
C VAL A 93 19.62 -6.49 -9.47
N MET A 94 20.42 -7.48 -9.06
CA MET A 94 20.71 -7.69 -7.63
C MET A 94 21.55 -6.57 -7.04
N ARG A 95 22.48 -5.97 -7.79
CA ARG A 95 23.21 -4.77 -7.33
C ARG A 95 22.28 -3.60 -7.04
N TRP A 96 21.30 -3.38 -7.92
CA TRP A 96 20.29 -2.36 -7.66
C TRP A 96 19.46 -2.69 -6.41
N VAL A 97 19.03 -3.94 -6.26
CA VAL A 97 18.31 -4.41 -5.06
C VAL A 97 19.16 -4.19 -3.81
N ASP A 98 20.43 -4.59 -3.82
CA ASP A 98 21.33 -4.42 -2.67
C ASP A 98 21.55 -2.94 -2.33
N PHE A 99 21.64 -2.07 -3.34
CA PHE A 99 21.71 -0.62 -3.14
C PHE A 99 20.45 -0.08 -2.43
N MET A 100 19.25 -0.54 -2.81
CA MET A 100 18.01 -0.13 -2.15
C MET A 100 17.95 -0.58 -0.68
N PHE A 101 18.55 -1.74 -0.35
CA PHE A 101 18.64 -2.22 1.03
C PHE A 101 19.75 -1.56 1.87
N ALA A 102 20.68 -0.86 1.25
CA ALA A 102 21.79 -0.20 1.97
C ALA A 102 21.31 0.94 2.89
N LEU A 103 20.13 1.50 2.61
CA LEU A 103 19.54 2.59 3.37
C LEU A 103 18.14 2.21 3.90
N PRO A 104 17.75 2.71 5.08
CA PRO A 104 16.40 2.49 5.60
C PRO A 104 15.35 3.09 4.67
N GLY A 105 14.47 2.24 4.12
CA GLY A 105 13.42 2.65 3.16
C GLY A 105 12.58 3.84 3.60
N PRO A 106 12.10 3.91 4.85
CA PRO A 106 11.34 5.08 5.34
C PRO A 106 12.13 6.38 5.28
N LEU A 107 13.45 6.36 5.55
CA LEU A 107 14.28 7.57 5.45
C LEU A 107 14.43 8.03 4.01
N ILE A 108 14.64 7.10 3.07
CA ILE A 108 14.68 7.41 1.64
C ILE A 108 13.34 8.05 1.21
N ALA A 109 12.22 7.46 1.62
CA ALA A 109 10.90 7.98 1.28
C ALA A 109 10.70 9.42 1.77
N ILE A 110 11.01 9.69 3.05
CA ILE A 110 10.88 11.02 3.65
C ILE A 110 11.75 12.05 2.91
N VAL A 111 13.02 11.70 2.65
CA VAL A 111 13.97 12.62 2.00
C VAL A 111 13.53 12.91 0.56
N ILE A 112 13.25 11.88 -0.25
CA ILE A 112 12.91 12.07 -1.65
C ILE A 112 11.59 12.83 -1.78
N VAL A 113 10.54 12.40 -1.06
CA VAL A 113 9.23 13.08 -1.11
C VAL A 113 9.32 14.51 -0.60
N GLY A 114 10.11 14.76 0.46
CA GLY A 114 10.33 16.09 1.00
C GLY A 114 11.06 17.03 0.02
N VAL A 115 12.08 16.55 -0.68
CA VAL A 115 12.86 17.34 -1.65
C VAL A 115 12.08 17.62 -2.94
N VAL A 116 11.31 16.62 -3.42
CA VAL A 116 10.51 16.75 -4.68
C VAL A 116 9.29 17.66 -4.50
N GLY A 117 8.86 17.91 -3.26
CA GLY A 117 7.77 18.86 -2.98
C GLY A 117 6.48 18.21 -2.44
N GLY A 118 6.52 16.95 -2.04
CA GLY A 118 5.39 16.25 -1.42
C GLY A 118 4.30 15.79 -2.41
N GLY A 119 3.17 15.36 -1.84
CA GLY A 119 2.00 14.93 -2.59
C GLY A 119 1.81 13.41 -2.64
N LEU A 120 0.53 13.00 -2.68
CA LEU A 120 0.17 11.58 -2.67
C LEU A 120 0.86 10.78 -3.78
N TRP A 121 0.81 11.28 -5.00
CA TRP A 121 1.37 10.55 -6.15
C TRP A 121 2.89 10.49 -6.15
N THR A 122 3.56 11.54 -5.65
CA THR A 122 5.01 11.51 -5.42
C THR A 122 5.37 10.42 -4.40
N ALA A 123 4.64 10.37 -3.28
CA ALA A 123 4.82 9.33 -2.27
C ALA A 123 4.54 7.92 -2.83
N VAL A 124 3.48 7.75 -3.62
CA VAL A 124 3.13 6.48 -4.29
C VAL A 124 4.27 6.03 -5.21
N VAL A 125 4.78 6.88 -6.09
CA VAL A 125 5.88 6.53 -7.02
C VAL A 125 7.15 6.12 -6.26
N VAL A 126 7.51 6.87 -5.23
CA VAL A 126 8.68 6.55 -4.40
C VAL A 126 8.52 5.20 -3.71
N LEU A 127 7.33 4.94 -3.13
CA LEU A 127 7.07 3.65 -2.49
C LEU A 127 7.02 2.48 -3.48
N VAL A 128 6.49 2.67 -4.70
CA VAL A 128 6.58 1.65 -5.77
C VAL A 128 8.03 1.24 -6.02
N VAL A 129 8.94 2.20 -6.15
CA VAL A 129 10.37 1.91 -6.37
C VAL A 129 10.98 1.17 -5.17
N LEU A 130 10.67 1.62 -3.95
CA LEU A 130 11.21 1.02 -2.73
C LEU A 130 10.70 -0.42 -2.50
N PHE A 131 9.41 -0.67 -2.71
CA PHE A 131 8.81 -2.00 -2.55
C PHE A 131 9.23 -2.96 -3.67
N THR A 132 9.55 -2.45 -4.86
CA THR A 132 10.04 -3.29 -5.97
C THR A 132 11.32 -4.07 -5.61
N ALA A 133 12.21 -3.53 -4.77
CA ALA A 133 13.47 -4.20 -4.45
C ALA A 133 13.30 -5.52 -3.66
N PRO A 134 12.57 -5.55 -2.50
CA PRO A 134 12.31 -6.80 -1.79
C PRO A 134 11.53 -7.81 -2.65
N ASP A 135 10.52 -7.37 -3.38
CA ASP A 135 9.69 -8.24 -4.20
C ASP A 135 10.48 -8.87 -5.34
N THR A 136 11.39 -8.12 -5.96
CA THR A 136 12.30 -8.64 -7.00
C THR A 136 13.14 -9.81 -6.46
N ARG A 137 13.61 -9.72 -5.22
CA ARG A 137 14.38 -10.82 -4.58
C ARG A 137 13.52 -12.05 -4.37
N ILE A 138 12.26 -11.86 -3.95
CA ILE A 138 11.29 -12.96 -3.73
C ILE A 138 10.96 -13.64 -5.06
N VAL A 139 10.59 -12.88 -6.08
CA VAL A 139 10.28 -13.42 -7.41
C VAL A 139 11.49 -14.15 -7.99
N ARG A 140 12.69 -13.57 -7.89
CA ARG A 140 13.92 -14.20 -8.36
C ARG A 140 14.16 -15.55 -7.68
N SER A 141 14.00 -15.65 -6.37
CA SER A 141 14.15 -16.90 -5.63
C SER A 141 13.17 -17.95 -6.12
N ALA A 142 11.88 -17.60 -6.28
CA ALA A 142 10.87 -18.50 -6.82
C ALA A 142 11.21 -18.98 -8.25
N VAL A 143 11.74 -18.09 -9.10
CA VAL A 143 12.16 -18.45 -10.47
C VAL A 143 13.37 -19.40 -10.46
N LEU A 144 14.33 -19.19 -9.55
CA LEU A 144 15.49 -20.08 -9.41
C LEU A 144 15.10 -21.49 -8.98
N GLU A 145 14.06 -21.64 -8.16
CA GLU A 145 13.49 -22.95 -7.79
C GLU A 145 12.81 -23.65 -8.97
N GLN A 146 12.13 -22.89 -9.84
CA GLN A 146 11.44 -23.47 -11.01
C GLN A 146 12.38 -23.82 -12.17
N ARG A 147 13.49 -23.09 -12.29
CA ARG A 147 14.39 -23.17 -13.45
C ARG A 147 14.97 -24.55 -13.73
N PRO A 148 15.37 -25.38 -12.73
CA PRO A 148 15.91 -26.72 -12.92
C PRO A 148 14.83 -27.80 -13.09
N LEU A 149 13.54 -27.49 -13.02
CA LEU A 149 12.48 -28.49 -13.06
C LEU A 149 12.31 -29.12 -14.45
N PRO A 150 11.96 -30.41 -14.55
CA PRO A 150 11.89 -31.16 -15.81
C PRO A 150 11.02 -30.53 -16.89
N TYR A 151 9.91 -29.87 -16.51
CA TYR A 151 9.04 -29.21 -17.49
C TYR A 151 9.70 -28.01 -18.17
N VAL A 152 10.62 -27.29 -17.49
CA VAL A 152 11.41 -26.20 -18.05
C VAL A 152 12.47 -26.75 -18.99
N GLU A 153 13.12 -27.84 -18.61
CA GLU A 153 14.11 -28.52 -19.45
C GLU A 153 13.48 -29.09 -20.73
N ALA A 154 12.34 -29.75 -20.61
CA ALA A 154 11.57 -30.22 -21.75
C ALA A 154 11.20 -29.08 -22.71
N ALA A 155 10.72 -27.96 -22.16
CA ALA A 155 10.41 -26.78 -22.97
C ALA A 155 11.64 -26.22 -23.72
N ARG A 156 12.82 -26.25 -23.09
CA ARG A 156 14.09 -25.84 -23.74
C ARG A 156 14.50 -26.81 -24.85
N THR A 157 14.39 -28.13 -24.62
CA THR A 157 14.73 -29.16 -25.61
C THR A 157 13.82 -29.08 -26.83
N LEU A 158 12.54 -28.71 -26.65
CA LEU A 158 11.57 -28.45 -27.72
C LEU A 158 11.81 -27.12 -28.45
N GLY A 159 12.85 -26.36 -28.12
CA GLY A 159 13.18 -25.11 -28.78
C GLY A 159 12.24 -23.95 -28.47
N ILE A 160 11.46 -24.02 -27.36
CA ILE A 160 10.56 -22.93 -26.97
C ILE A 160 11.39 -21.70 -26.57
N SER A 161 11.00 -20.53 -27.06
CA SER A 161 11.73 -19.27 -26.81
C SER A 161 11.78 -18.93 -25.32
N ARG A 162 12.89 -18.36 -24.85
CA ARG A 162 13.10 -17.95 -23.45
C ARG A 162 11.95 -17.09 -22.89
N ARG A 163 11.45 -16.13 -23.69
CA ARG A 163 10.32 -15.30 -23.32
C ARG A 163 9.06 -16.14 -23.05
N ARG A 164 8.76 -17.11 -23.91
CA ARG A 164 7.59 -17.98 -23.73
C ARG A 164 7.75 -18.89 -22.51
N ILE A 165 8.96 -19.38 -22.24
CA ILE A 165 9.23 -20.17 -21.02
C ILE A 165 8.98 -19.30 -19.76
N MET A 166 9.53 -18.09 -19.68
CA MET A 166 9.34 -17.20 -18.53
C MET A 166 7.86 -16.89 -18.29
N PHE A 167 7.14 -16.40 -19.31
CA PHE A 167 5.78 -15.86 -19.10
C PHE A 167 4.68 -16.92 -19.16
N ARG A 168 4.87 -18.05 -19.85
CA ARG A 168 3.83 -19.04 -20.06
C ARG A 168 4.05 -20.35 -19.28
N HIS A 169 5.27 -20.61 -18.82
CA HIS A 169 5.60 -21.81 -18.06
C HIS A 169 6.04 -21.51 -16.63
N ILE A 170 6.92 -20.54 -16.39
CA ILE A 170 7.40 -20.24 -15.04
C ILE A 170 6.44 -19.32 -14.30
N LEU A 171 6.07 -18.17 -14.88
CA LEU A 171 5.23 -17.17 -14.21
C LEU A 171 3.92 -17.76 -13.65
N PRO A 172 3.14 -18.56 -14.38
CA PRO A 172 1.90 -19.14 -13.82
C PRO A 172 2.14 -20.04 -12.61
N ASN A 173 3.29 -20.72 -12.54
CA ASN A 173 3.63 -21.60 -11.43
C ASN A 173 4.07 -20.84 -10.17
N ILE A 174 4.72 -19.69 -10.33
CA ILE A 174 5.13 -18.86 -9.20
C ILE A 174 4.06 -17.82 -8.82
N PHE A 175 3.10 -17.54 -9.72
CA PHE A 175 2.08 -16.51 -9.54
C PHE A 175 1.32 -16.61 -8.21
N PRO A 176 0.91 -17.79 -7.74
CA PRO A 176 0.22 -17.91 -6.46
C PRO A 176 1.03 -17.36 -5.28
N ILE A 177 2.33 -17.71 -5.22
CA ILE A 177 3.22 -17.25 -4.15
C ILE A 177 3.40 -15.73 -4.25
N VAL A 178 3.71 -15.24 -5.45
CA VAL A 178 3.97 -13.83 -5.68
C VAL A 178 2.73 -12.97 -5.44
N ALA A 179 1.54 -13.46 -5.82
CA ALA A 179 0.28 -12.77 -5.59
C ALA A 179 -0.07 -12.62 -4.08
N ALA A 180 0.35 -13.57 -3.24
CA ALA A 180 0.15 -13.45 -1.79
C ALA A 180 0.93 -12.25 -1.21
N TYR A 181 2.12 -11.95 -1.73
CA TYR A 181 2.91 -10.79 -1.31
C TYR A 181 2.27 -9.45 -1.67
N VAL A 182 1.51 -9.35 -2.77
CA VAL A 182 0.77 -8.13 -3.14
C VAL A 182 -0.17 -7.69 -2.02
N VAL A 183 -0.82 -8.64 -1.34
CA VAL A 183 -1.74 -8.34 -0.24
C VAL A 183 -0.99 -7.83 0.99
N LEU A 184 0.17 -8.42 1.29
CA LEU A 184 1.05 -7.95 2.37
C LEU A 184 1.59 -6.55 2.06
N ASP A 185 2.06 -6.34 0.84
CA ASP A 185 2.56 -5.03 0.38
C ASP A 185 1.51 -3.95 0.46
N PHE A 186 0.25 -4.27 0.17
CA PHE A 186 -0.85 -3.32 0.35
C PHE A 186 -0.94 -2.86 1.81
N ALA A 187 -0.86 -3.76 2.78
CA ALA A 187 -0.92 -3.40 4.19
C ALA A 187 0.27 -2.54 4.62
N PHE A 188 1.48 -2.90 4.18
CA PHE A 188 2.68 -2.10 4.45
C PHE A 188 2.63 -0.74 3.76
N ALA A 189 2.15 -0.66 2.52
CA ALA A 189 1.98 0.59 1.77
C ALA A 189 0.94 1.50 2.42
N LEU A 190 -0.17 0.94 2.95
CA LEU A 190 -1.18 1.69 3.70
C LEU A 190 -0.53 2.43 4.89
N VAL A 191 0.22 1.70 5.71
CA VAL A 191 0.89 2.27 6.88
C VAL A 191 1.95 3.29 6.47
N SER A 192 2.73 3.00 5.42
CA SER A 192 3.79 3.90 4.92
C SER A 192 3.23 5.20 4.36
N LEU A 193 2.16 5.15 3.55
CA LEU A 193 1.48 6.34 3.03
C LEU A 193 0.81 7.14 4.14
N ALA A 194 0.18 6.47 5.12
CA ALA A 194 -0.38 7.14 6.28
C ALA A 194 0.70 7.85 7.11
N ALA A 195 1.87 7.23 7.30
CA ALA A 195 3.01 7.85 7.97
C ALA A 195 3.56 9.08 7.21
N LEU A 196 3.71 8.99 5.87
CA LEU A 196 4.11 10.13 5.05
C LEU A 196 3.06 11.26 5.09
N SER A 197 1.77 10.93 5.05
CA SER A 197 0.68 11.90 5.20
C SER A 197 0.68 12.55 6.59
N PHE A 198 0.94 11.77 7.64
CA PHE A 198 1.12 12.27 9.01
C PHE A 198 2.29 13.25 9.11
N LEU A 199 3.39 13.00 8.40
CA LEU A 199 4.53 13.93 8.34
C LEU A 199 4.28 15.15 7.45
N GLY A 200 3.11 15.25 6.79
CA GLY A 200 2.76 16.34 5.90
C GLY A 200 3.27 16.19 4.48
N LEU A 201 3.85 15.04 4.14
CA LEU A 201 4.46 14.75 2.84
C LEU A 201 3.49 14.04 1.85
N GLY A 202 2.34 13.56 2.34
CA GLY A 202 1.32 12.88 1.54
C GLY A 202 0.33 13.84 0.87
N VAL A 203 -0.95 13.76 1.25
CA VAL A 203 -2.00 14.61 0.70
C VAL A 203 -1.89 16.07 1.16
N PRO A 204 -2.42 17.05 0.37
CA PRO A 204 -2.46 18.45 0.77
C PRO A 204 -3.24 18.66 2.07
N PRO A 205 -2.95 19.75 2.82
CA PRO A 205 -3.73 20.15 3.99
C PRO A 205 -5.23 20.25 3.70
N GLY A 206 -6.05 19.81 4.65
CA GLY A 206 -7.50 19.87 4.52
C GLY A 206 -8.13 18.69 3.76
N SER A 207 -7.35 17.91 3.01
CA SER A 207 -7.86 16.72 2.34
C SER A 207 -8.27 15.64 3.35
N PRO A 208 -9.40 14.95 3.16
CA PRO A 208 -9.77 13.79 3.98
C PRO A 208 -8.82 12.63 3.65
N ASP A 209 -7.97 12.30 4.62
CA ASP A 209 -6.99 11.20 4.58
C ASP A 209 -6.66 10.81 6.01
N TRP A 210 -6.63 9.51 6.32
CA TRP A 210 -6.50 9.06 7.70
C TRP A 210 -5.17 9.50 8.35
N GLY A 211 -4.04 9.41 7.62
CA GLY A 211 -2.74 9.85 8.11
C GLY A 211 -2.69 11.37 8.31
N ARG A 212 -3.26 12.13 7.37
CA ARG A 212 -3.34 13.60 7.46
C ARG A 212 -4.22 14.07 8.62
N MET A 213 -5.36 13.41 8.84
CA MET A 213 -6.24 13.71 9.98
C MET A 213 -5.53 13.52 11.32
N LEU A 214 -4.68 12.50 11.47
CA LEU A 214 -3.87 12.31 12.67
C LEU A 214 -2.94 13.51 12.93
N ASN A 215 -2.30 14.04 11.89
CA ASN A 215 -1.44 15.21 12.01
C ASN A 215 -2.25 16.46 12.40
N GLU A 216 -3.35 16.71 11.68
CA GLU A 216 -4.19 17.90 11.89
C GLU A 216 -4.82 17.94 13.29
N ASN A 217 -5.18 16.77 13.85
CA ASN A 217 -5.91 16.67 15.10
C ASN A 217 -5.03 16.37 16.33
N ARG A 218 -3.70 16.31 16.19
CA ARG A 218 -2.80 15.96 17.29
C ARG A 218 -2.90 16.92 18.51
N THR A 219 -3.25 18.18 18.27
CA THR A 219 -3.35 19.22 19.32
C THR A 219 -4.67 19.17 20.09
N ILE A 220 -5.70 18.55 19.53
CA ILE A 220 -7.03 18.43 20.16
C ILE A 220 -7.28 17.03 20.74
N LEU A 221 -6.24 16.25 20.94
CA LEU A 221 -6.35 14.88 21.45
C LEU A 221 -7.04 14.81 22.82
N PHE A 222 -6.92 15.85 23.64
CA PHE A 222 -7.52 15.92 24.98
C PHE A 222 -8.92 16.54 24.98
N THR A 223 -9.30 17.32 23.97
CA THR A 223 -10.64 17.93 23.84
C THR A 223 -11.59 17.06 23.01
N ASN A 224 -11.10 16.54 21.88
CA ASN A 224 -11.80 15.53 21.08
C ASN A 224 -10.89 14.36 20.70
N PRO A 225 -10.73 13.33 21.57
CA PRO A 225 -9.92 12.14 21.27
C PRO A 225 -10.36 11.42 20.00
N MET A 226 -11.67 11.42 19.67
CA MET A 226 -12.20 10.72 18.50
C MET A 226 -11.66 11.27 17.18
N ALA A 227 -11.29 12.55 17.12
CA ALA A 227 -10.71 13.16 15.95
C ALA A 227 -9.38 12.50 15.51
N SER A 228 -8.65 11.90 16.46
CA SER A 228 -7.42 11.12 16.20
C SER A 228 -7.67 9.61 16.29
N LEU A 229 -8.42 9.13 17.29
CA LEU A 229 -8.62 7.69 17.50
C LEU A 229 -9.37 7.01 16.34
N LEU A 230 -10.37 7.67 15.75
CA LEU A 230 -11.17 7.10 14.69
C LEU A 230 -10.36 6.83 13.41
N PRO A 231 -9.59 7.80 12.85
CA PRO A 231 -8.72 7.53 11.71
C PRO A 231 -7.56 6.57 12.06
N ALA A 232 -7.01 6.61 13.29
CA ALA A 232 -6.00 5.65 13.73
C ALA A 232 -6.54 4.22 13.75
N ALA A 233 -7.72 4.02 14.35
CA ALA A 233 -8.39 2.73 14.37
C ALA A 233 -8.69 2.23 12.95
N ALA A 234 -9.12 3.12 12.05
CA ALA A 234 -9.36 2.77 10.65
C ALA A 234 -8.09 2.23 9.97
N ILE A 235 -6.93 2.86 10.17
CA ILE A 235 -5.64 2.37 9.64
C ILE A 235 -5.30 1.00 10.22
N VAL A 236 -5.35 0.85 11.54
CA VAL A 236 -4.96 -0.40 12.23
C VAL A 236 -5.88 -1.57 11.81
N ILE A 237 -7.20 -1.34 11.81
CA ILE A 237 -8.16 -2.38 11.46
C ILE A 237 -8.06 -2.72 9.96
N ALA A 238 -7.84 -1.74 9.09
CA ALA A 238 -7.65 -1.99 7.66
C ALA A 238 -6.39 -2.82 7.41
N ALA A 239 -5.23 -2.39 7.94
CA ALA A 239 -3.97 -3.11 7.79
C ALA A 239 -4.04 -4.53 8.37
N GLY A 240 -4.58 -4.69 9.58
CA GLY A 240 -4.76 -5.99 10.21
C GLY A 240 -5.71 -6.92 9.45
N SER A 241 -6.84 -6.37 8.97
CA SER A 241 -7.80 -7.16 8.18
C SER A 241 -7.21 -7.64 6.86
N ILE A 242 -6.39 -6.81 6.21
CA ILE A 242 -5.73 -7.15 4.94
C ILE A 242 -4.65 -8.19 5.18
N ASN A 243 -3.85 -8.09 6.25
CA ASN A 243 -2.87 -9.12 6.62
C ASN A 243 -3.54 -10.48 6.84
N ILE A 244 -4.64 -10.54 7.61
CA ILE A 244 -5.41 -11.78 7.81
C ILE A 244 -5.91 -12.37 6.49
N ILE A 245 -6.33 -11.53 5.54
CA ILE A 245 -6.74 -11.99 4.21
C ILE A 245 -5.53 -12.53 3.43
N GLY A 246 -4.38 -11.87 3.51
CA GLY A 246 -3.14 -12.32 2.89
C GLY A 246 -2.69 -13.69 3.40
N ASP A 247 -2.67 -13.88 4.71
CA ASP A 247 -2.32 -15.15 5.34
C ASP A 247 -3.28 -16.27 4.92
N TRP A 248 -4.58 -16.00 4.91
CA TRP A 248 -5.57 -16.98 4.47
C TRP A 248 -5.42 -17.37 2.99
N ILE A 249 -5.11 -16.38 2.11
CA ILE A 249 -4.82 -16.66 0.69
C ILE A 249 -3.57 -17.51 0.57
N TYR A 250 -2.50 -17.17 1.29
CA TYR A 250 -1.24 -17.88 1.28
C TYR A 250 -1.42 -19.35 1.72
N GLU A 251 -2.11 -19.61 2.83
CA GLU A 251 -2.40 -20.97 3.33
C GLU A 251 -3.18 -21.80 2.31
N ARG A 252 -4.18 -21.21 1.67
CA ARG A 252 -4.99 -21.92 0.65
C ARG A 252 -4.20 -22.27 -0.61
N ILE A 253 -3.21 -21.47 -0.96
CA ILE A 253 -2.36 -21.67 -2.13
C ILE A 253 -1.28 -22.71 -1.81
N SER A 254 -0.67 -22.64 -0.62
CA SER A 254 0.40 -23.55 -0.19
C SER A 254 -0.10 -24.98 0.13
N ALA A 255 -1.40 -25.15 0.38
CA ALA A 255 -2.03 -26.44 0.64
C ALA A 255 -2.39 -27.24 -0.64
N ARG A 256 -2.11 -26.72 -1.83
CA ARG A 256 -2.32 -27.36 -3.15
C ARG A 256 -1.00 -27.74 -3.80
#